data_4f5c1eb3b38c9b97312f49226bf47d5e
#
_entry.id   4f5c1eb3b38c9b97312f49226bf47d5e
#
_cell.length_a   1.000
_cell.length_b   1.000
_cell.length_c   1.000
_cell.angle_alpha   90.00
_cell.angle_beta   90.00
_cell.angle_gamma   90.00
#
_symmetry.space_group_name_H-M   'P 1'
#
loop_
_entity.id
_entity.type
_entity.pdbx_description
1 polymer ?
#
loop_
_entity_poly.entity_id
_entity_poly.type
_entity_poly.pdbx_seq_one_letter_code
_entity_poly.pdbx_strand_id
1 'polypeptide(L)'
;QGGFVGIQYDASIFDYSHPAHEVSRYTFWRELDLEGRESQEFSQNPDANYWNRDREYWEYIGDMSALNFEQYGYVAPTIADSNQDGEFNSTFIVVAHTTDEDIYFTSDPASGQSIDNLAPETPMMLSGEFDSGEISLVWSNFVDQDFSYFNLYRNEELYSTVLDSQYVDLEVPNIPELFYSVSAVDHNGNESP
;
A
#
# COMPACT_ATOMS: atom_id res chain seq x y z
N GLN A 1 6.54 -1.89 -3.25
CA GLN A 1 5.60 -0.95 -2.62
C GLN A 1 4.21 -1.58 -2.67
N GLY A 2 3.60 -1.80 -1.51
CA GLY A 2 2.22 -2.19 -1.35
C GLY A 2 1.24 -1.08 -1.77
N GLY A 3 0.04 -1.08 -1.21
CA GLY A 3 -0.96 -0.02 -1.41
C GLY A 3 -1.83 -0.17 -2.64
N PHE A 4 -1.64 -1.22 -3.47
CA PHE A 4 -2.41 -1.41 -4.70
C PHE A 4 -2.75 -2.87 -4.96
N VAL A 5 -3.90 -3.08 -5.63
CA VAL A 5 -4.34 -4.39 -6.15
C VAL A 5 -4.74 -4.28 -7.60
N GLY A 6 -4.43 -5.30 -8.41
CA GLY A 6 -4.90 -5.39 -9.79
C GLY A 6 -6.33 -5.91 -9.85
N ILE A 7 -7.24 -5.12 -10.41
CA ILE A 7 -8.61 -5.53 -10.74
C ILE A 7 -8.61 -5.93 -12.22
N GLN A 8 -9.05 -7.15 -12.52
CA GLN A 8 -9.32 -7.61 -13.88
C GLN A 8 -10.80 -7.96 -13.98
N TYR A 9 -11.46 -7.50 -15.05
CA TYR A 9 -12.89 -7.71 -15.25
C TYR A 9 -13.22 -7.89 -16.73
N ASP A 10 -14.29 -8.64 -16.98
CA ASP A 10 -14.87 -8.76 -18.31
C ASP A 10 -15.70 -7.52 -18.63
N ALA A 11 -15.63 -7.07 -19.87
CA ALA A 11 -16.43 -5.95 -20.32
C ALA A 11 -17.93 -6.20 -20.15
N SER A 12 -18.68 -5.12 -19.95
CA SER A 12 -20.14 -5.17 -20.09
C SER A 12 -20.52 -5.66 -21.49
N ILE A 13 -21.56 -6.46 -21.60
CA ILE A 13 -22.11 -6.88 -22.90
C ILE A 13 -22.54 -5.69 -23.79
N PHE A 14 -22.69 -4.51 -23.21
CA PHE A 14 -23.04 -3.26 -23.88
C PHE A 14 -21.82 -2.37 -24.20
N ASP A 15 -20.60 -2.83 -23.96
CA ASP A 15 -19.36 -2.13 -24.36
C ASP A 15 -19.14 -2.16 -25.89
N TYR A 16 -19.83 -3.06 -26.59
CA TYR A 16 -19.86 -3.10 -28.02
C TYR A 16 -21.05 -2.27 -28.54
N SER A 17 -20.80 -1.32 -29.43
CA SER A 17 -21.80 -0.42 -30.07
C SER A 17 -23.24 -0.93 -30.03
N HIS A 18 -23.96 -0.69 -28.95
CA HIS A 18 -25.35 -1.03 -28.77
C HIS A 18 -26.19 0.25 -28.95
N PRO A 19 -27.16 0.32 -29.87
CA PRO A 19 -27.83 1.58 -30.20
C PRO A 19 -28.64 2.21 -29.08
N ALA A 20 -28.90 1.50 -28.01
CA ALA A 20 -29.72 1.99 -26.89
C ALA A 20 -28.97 2.14 -25.53
N HIS A 21 -27.85 1.45 -25.34
CA HIS A 21 -27.17 1.36 -24.02
C HIS A 21 -25.67 1.21 -24.21
N GLU A 22 -25.06 2.00 -25.09
CA GLU A 22 -23.63 1.97 -25.30
C GLU A 22 -22.90 2.40 -23.99
N VAL A 23 -22.00 1.57 -23.48
CA VAL A 23 -21.14 1.91 -22.36
C VAL A 23 -20.08 2.89 -22.82
N SER A 24 -19.96 4.01 -22.16
CA SER A 24 -19.02 5.08 -22.47
C SER A 24 -17.78 5.07 -21.55
N ARG A 25 -17.95 4.65 -20.32
CA ARG A 25 -16.88 4.62 -19.31
C ARG A 25 -17.16 3.61 -18.22
N TYR A 26 -16.09 3.20 -17.51
CA TYR A 26 -16.12 2.43 -16.29
C TYR A 26 -15.63 3.29 -15.13
N THR A 27 -16.29 3.20 -13.97
CA THR A 27 -15.81 3.78 -12.73
C THR A 27 -15.51 2.67 -11.72
N PHE A 28 -14.51 2.92 -10.87
CA PHE A 28 -14.03 1.97 -9.87
C PHE A 28 -14.33 2.51 -8.48
N TRP A 29 -14.82 1.62 -7.63
CA TRP A 29 -15.28 1.96 -6.30
C TRP A 29 -14.70 0.98 -5.30
N ARG A 30 -14.31 1.50 -4.16
CA ARG A 30 -13.83 0.73 -3.02
C ARG A 30 -14.81 0.85 -1.87
N GLU A 31 -15.13 -0.29 -1.22
CA GLU A 31 -15.97 -0.33 -0.03
C GLU A 31 -15.32 0.43 1.11
N LEU A 32 -16.13 1.19 1.85
CA LEU A 32 -15.73 1.94 3.03
C LEU A 32 -16.34 1.32 4.28
N ASP A 33 -15.50 1.13 5.31
CA ASP A 33 -15.99 1.04 6.68
C ASP A 33 -16.39 2.44 7.16
N LEU A 34 -17.57 2.56 7.77
CA LEU A 34 -18.08 3.83 8.30
C LEU A 34 -17.49 4.21 9.66
N GLU A 35 -16.74 3.33 10.30
CA GLU A 35 -16.15 3.64 11.60
C GLU A 35 -15.28 4.92 11.51
N GLY A 36 -15.69 5.96 12.25
CA GLY A 36 -15.03 7.26 12.24
C GLY A 36 -15.39 8.17 11.05
N ARG A 37 -16.37 7.81 10.22
CA ARG A 37 -16.80 8.58 9.02
C ARG A 37 -18.28 8.96 9.02
N GLU A 38 -18.91 9.02 10.17
CA GLU A 38 -20.36 9.27 10.32
C GLU A 38 -20.82 10.64 9.78
N SER A 39 -19.89 11.59 9.59
CA SER A 39 -20.18 12.91 9.01
C SER A 39 -20.06 12.97 7.49
N GLN A 40 -19.67 11.87 6.83
CA GLN A 40 -19.53 11.82 5.37
C GLN A 40 -20.92 11.81 4.70
N GLU A 41 -21.12 12.69 3.72
CA GLU A 41 -22.32 12.67 2.88
C GLU A 41 -22.17 11.67 1.74
N PHE A 42 -23.15 10.77 1.61
CA PHE A 42 -23.20 9.74 0.56
C PHE A 42 -24.37 10.02 -0.40
N SER A 43 -24.09 9.99 -1.69
CA SER A 43 -25.09 10.08 -2.74
C SER A 43 -25.82 8.73 -2.96
N GLN A 44 -27.00 8.78 -3.53
CA GLN A 44 -27.70 7.60 -4.04
C GLN A 44 -27.34 7.30 -5.51
N ASN A 45 -26.49 8.14 -6.12
CA ASN A 45 -26.08 8.04 -7.52
C ASN A 45 -24.55 7.81 -7.59
N PRO A 46 -24.06 6.86 -8.45
CA PRO A 46 -22.64 6.57 -8.66
C PRO A 46 -21.86 7.66 -9.43
N ASP A 47 -22.42 8.84 -9.65
CA ASP A 47 -21.70 10.01 -10.21
C ASP A 47 -21.07 10.93 -9.15
N ALA A 48 -21.24 10.60 -7.87
CA ALA A 48 -20.62 11.32 -6.76
C ALA A 48 -19.31 10.65 -6.32
N ASN A 49 -18.53 11.33 -5.48
CA ASN A 49 -17.29 10.76 -4.93
C ASN A 49 -17.55 9.67 -3.88
N TYR A 50 -18.73 9.68 -3.25
CA TYR A 50 -19.16 8.72 -2.24
C TYR A 50 -20.56 8.26 -2.56
N TRP A 51 -20.77 6.97 -2.61
CA TRP A 51 -22.02 6.34 -3.01
C TRP A 51 -22.55 5.40 -1.93
N ASN A 52 -23.86 5.48 -1.65
CA ASN A 52 -24.58 4.54 -0.81
C ASN A 52 -25.43 3.62 -1.71
N ARG A 53 -24.99 2.38 -1.87
CA ARG A 53 -25.71 1.33 -2.59
C ARG A 53 -26.23 0.31 -1.57
N ASP A 54 -27.54 0.23 -1.36
CA ASP A 54 -28.19 -0.79 -0.54
C ASP A 54 -27.65 -0.92 0.91
N ARG A 55 -27.19 0.21 1.50
CA ARG A 55 -26.51 0.32 2.80
C ARG A 55 -25.04 -0.11 2.80
N GLU A 56 -24.46 -0.38 1.67
CA GLU A 56 -23.03 -0.47 1.47
C GLU A 56 -22.53 0.89 1.02
N TYR A 57 -21.34 1.27 1.50
CA TYR A 57 -20.78 2.61 1.30
C TYR A 57 -19.52 2.50 0.48
N TRP A 58 -19.48 3.26 -0.61
CA TRP A 58 -18.45 3.16 -1.62
C TRP A 58 -17.77 4.49 -1.86
N GLU A 59 -16.46 4.46 -2.00
CA GLU A 59 -15.61 5.59 -2.36
C GLU A 59 -15.17 5.46 -3.82
N TYR A 60 -15.32 6.52 -4.59
CA TYR A 60 -14.80 6.60 -5.95
C TYR A 60 -13.26 6.60 -5.92
N ILE A 61 -12.63 5.69 -6.69
CA ILE A 61 -11.17 5.56 -6.77
C ILE A 61 -10.60 5.77 -8.17
N GLY A 62 -11.44 5.97 -9.17
CA GLY A 62 -11.02 6.32 -10.52
C GLY A 62 -11.97 5.86 -11.60
N ASP A 63 -11.62 6.19 -12.84
CA ASP A 63 -12.38 5.82 -14.03
C ASP A 63 -11.48 5.53 -15.24
N MET A 64 -12.06 4.92 -16.25
CA MET A 64 -11.49 4.75 -17.57
C MET A 64 -12.56 4.72 -18.65
N SER A 65 -12.21 5.14 -19.85
CA SER A 65 -13.12 5.06 -21.01
C SER A 65 -13.33 3.61 -21.45
N ALA A 66 -14.54 3.31 -21.92
CA ALA A 66 -14.82 2.08 -22.63
C ALA A 66 -14.14 2.12 -24.01
N LEU A 67 -13.44 1.04 -24.37
CA LEU A 67 -12.61 0.94 -25.59
C LEU A 67 -12.97 -0.26 -26.47
N ASN A 68 -14.12 -0.87 -26.24
CA ASN A 68 -14.60 -2.08 -26.94
C ASN A 68 -13.64 -3.28 -26.80
N PHE A 69 -13.01 -3.44 -25.64
CA PHE A 69 -12.19 -4.61 -25.31
C PHE A 69 -13.05 -5.71 -24.67
N GLU A 70 -12.60 -6.95 -24.77
CA GLU A 70 -13.27 -8.07 -24.09
C GLU A 70 -13.00 -8.07 -22.58
N GLN A 71 -11.80 -7.61 -22.20
CA GLN A 71 -11.34 -7.54 -20.79
C GLN A 71 -10.59 -6.24 -20.54
N TYR A 72 -10.69 -5.77 -19.32
CA TYR A 72 -10.01 -4.59 -18.81
C TYR A 72 -9.23 -4.89 -17.55
N GLY A 73 -8.24 -4.06 -17.26
CA GLY A 73 -7.47 -4.08 -16.02
C GLY A 73 -7.36 -2.68 -15.43
N TYR A 74 -7.47 -2.60 -14.12
CA TYR A 74 -7.29 -1.36 -13.35
C TYR A 74 -6.44 -1.62 -12.12
N VAL A 75 -5.54 -0.71 -11.78
CA VAL A 75 -4.73 -0.78 -10.56
C VAL A 75 -5.40 0.08 -9.49
N ALA A 76 -6.05 -0.58 -8.55
CA ALA A 76 -6.84 0.05 -7.51
C ALA A 76 -6.00 0.27 -6.24
N PRO A 77 -6.08 1.45 -5.59
CA PRO A 77 -5.46 1.67 -4.30
C PRO A 77 -6.20 0.90 -3.21
N THR A 78 -5.47 0.27 -2.29
CA THR A 78 -5.99 -0.35 -1.07
C THR A 78 -5.96 0.63 0.10
N ILE A 79 -6.68 0.34 1.18
CA ILE A 79 -6.66 1.18 2.40
C ILE A 79 -5.41 0.89 3.23
N ALA A 80 -5.02 -0.38 3.29
CA ALA A 80 -3.85 -0.85 4.01
C ALA A 80 -3.28 -2.10 3.33
N ASP A 81 -2.03 -2.37 3.61
CA ASP A 81 -1.36 -3.59 3.19
C ASP A 81 -1.54 -4.69 4.22
N SER A 82 -1.68 -5.91 3.73
CA SER A 82 -1.56 -7.09 4.58
C SER A 82 -0.11 -7.29 5.00
N ASN A 83 0.10 -7.59 6.26
CA ASN A 83 1.41 -7.78 6.85
C ASN A 83 1.41 -8.97 7.84
N GLN A 84 2.47 -9.11 8.64
CA GLN A 84 2.59 -10.18 9.63
C GLN A 84 1.55 -10.10 10.76
N ASP A 85 0.95 -8.92 11.01
CA ASP A 85 -0.02 -8.69 12.07
C ASP A 85 -1.46 -9.01 11.61
N GLY A 86 -1.72 -9.06 10.29
CA GLY A 86 -3.03 -9.40 9.76
C GLY A 86 -3.20 -9.25 8.26
N GLU A 87 -4.30 -9.80 7.78
CA GLU A 87 -4.76 -9.66 6.39
C GLU A 87 -5.74 -8.48 6.29
N PHE A 88 -5.45 -7.54 5.38
CA PHE A 88 -6.33 -6.43 5.05
C PHE A 88 -6.91 -6.60 3.65
N ASN A 89 -8.18 -6.98 3.59
CA ASN A 89 -8.91 -7.11 2.34
C ASN A 89 -9.63 -5.80 2.02
N SER A 90 -9.46 -5.33 0.80
CA SER A 90 -10.26 -4.24 0.22
C SER A 90 -11.26 -4.83 -0.76
N THR A 91 -12.52 -4.40 -0.69
CA THR A 91 -13.59 -4.84 -1.58
C THR A 91 -13.86 -3.77 -2.62
N PHE A 92 -14.07 -4.20 -3.87
CA PHE A 92 -14.23 -3.31 -5.01
C PHE A 92 -15.44 -3.71 -5.84
N ILE A 93 -16.05 -2.72 -6.52
CA ILE A 93 -17.01 -2.90 -7.60
C ILE A 93 -16.60 -2.04 -8.80
N VAL A 94 -17.04 -2.46 -9.97
CA VAL A 94 -16.92 -1.73 -11.22
C VAL A 94 -18.32 -1.31 -11.68
N VAL A 95 -18.47 -0.06 -12.09
CA VAL A 95 -19.73 0.47 -12.63
C VAL A 95 -19.52 0.85 -14.09
N ALA A 96 -20.29 0.25 -14.98
CA ALA A 96 -20.33 0.59 -16.38
C ALA A 96 -21.41 1.66 -16.63
N HIS A 97 -21.00 2.87 -17.01
CA HIS A 97 -21.89 3.96 -17.33
C HIS A 97 -22.20 3.99 -18.82
N THR A 98 -23.47 4.14 -19.16
CA THR A 98 -23.88 4.28 -20.56
C THR A 98 -23.86 5.74 -21.01
N THR A 99 -24.19 5.96 -22.28
CA THR A 99 -24.42 7.31 -22.81
C THR A 99 -25.70 7.97 -22.26
N ASP A 100 -26.58 7.18 -21.62
CA ASP A 100 -27.74 7.65 -20.87
C ASP A 100 -27.36 7.71 -19.38
N GLU A 101 -27.32 8.91 -18.81
CA GLU A 101 -26.87 9.16 -17.42
C GLU A 101 -27.72 8.43 -16.36
N ASP A 102 -28.96 8.07 -16.67
CA ASP A 102 -29.85 7.34 -15.78
C ASP A 102 -29.64 5.80 -15.81
N ILE A 103 -28.80 5.32 -16.75
CA ILE A 103 -28.57 3.87 -16.96
C ILE A 103 -27.12 3.48 -16.72
N TYR A 104 -26.92 2.66 -15.72
CA TYR A 104 -25.61 2.08 -15.40
C TYR A 104 -25.74 0.61 -14.95
N PHE A 105 -24.66 -0.14 -15.03
CA PHE A 105 -24.58 -1.54 -14.61
C PHE A 105 -23.44 -1.72 -13.62
N THR A 106 -23.66 -2.52 -12.59
CA THR A 106 -22.67 -2.79 -11.56
C THR A 106 -22.18 -4.23 -11.61
N SER A 107 -20.91 -4.45 -11.36
CA SER A 107 -20.39 -5.79 -11.10
C SER A 107 -20.87 -6.33 -9.74
N ASP A 108 -20.69 -7.62 -9.54
CA ASP A 108 -20.64 -8.18 -8.18
C ASP A 108 -19.40 -7.64 -7.45
N PRO A 109 -19.42 -7.52 -6.12
CA PRO A 109 -18.25 -7.18 -5.32
C PRO A 109 -17.17 -8.24 -5.43
N ALA A 110 -15.91 -7.81 -5.49
CA ALA A 110 -14.74 -8.68 -5.42
C ALA A 110 -13.70 -8.10 -4.45
N SER A 111 -13.09 -8.96 -3.65
CA SER A 111 -12.11 -8.55 -2.66
C SER A 111 -10.70 -8.98 -3.06
N GLY A 112 -9.73 -8.15 -2.72
CA GLY A 112 -8.31 -8.40 -2.90
C GLY A 112 -7.49 -7.72 -1.82
N GLN A 113 -6.25 -8.16 -1.67
CA GLN A 113 -5.31 -7.60 -0.71
C GLN A 113 -4.04 -7.13 -1.43
N SER A 114 -3.46 -6.06 -0.95
CA SER A 114 -2.09 -5.68 -1.26
C SER A 114 -1.15 -6.22 -0.18
N ILE A 115 0.06 -6.54 -0.59
CA ILE A 115 1.12 -7.01 0.30
C ILE A 115 2.32 -6.12 0.03
N ASP A 116 2.81 -5.46 1.06
CA ASP A 116 4.13 -4.86 1.00
C ASP A 116 5.17 -5.89 1.42
N ASN A 117 6.00 -6.27 0.47
CA ASN A 117 7.09 -7.21 0.64
C ASN A 117 8.43 -6.66 0.13
N LEU A 118 8.52 -5.34 -0.03
CA LEU A 118 9.72 -4.64 -0.45
C LEU A 118 10.41 -4.05 0.76
N ALA A 119 11.57 -4.58 1.08
CA ALA A 119 12.41 -4.02 2.13
C ALA A 119 12.94 -2.62 1.74
N PRO A 120 13.17 -1.74 2.73
CA PRO A 120 13.83 -0.46 2.51
C PRO A 120 15.23 -0.60 1.90
N GLU A 121 15.77 0.51 1.37
CA GLU A 121 17.16 0.52 0.91
C GLU A 121 18.13 0.26 2.07
N THR A 122 19.16 -0.54 1.80
CA THR A 122 20.22 -0.84 2.78
C THR A 122 20.95 0.44 3.18
N PRO A 123 21.10 0.74 4.49
CA PRO A 123 21.91 1.85 4.95
C PRO A 123 23.35 1.74 4.44
N MET A 124 23.91 2.86 3.97
CA MET A 124 25.26 2.87 3.42
C MET A 124 26.24 3.66 4.30
N MET A 125 27.52 3.58 3.98
CA MET A 125 28.58 4.37 4.63
C MET A 125 28.67 4.19 6.15
N LEU A 126 28.38 2.98 6.65
CA LEU A 126 28.61 2.68 8.06
C LEU A 126 30.08 2.93 8.42
N SER A 127 30.32 3.77 9.39
CA SER A 127 31.64 4.07 9.95
C SER A 127 31.62 3.99 11.46
N GLY A 128 32.74 3.57 12.04
CA GLY A 128 32.91 3.48 13.50
C GLY A 128 34.21 4.14 13.94
N GLU A 129 34.15 4.87 15.04
CA GLU A 129 35.33 5.46 15.70
C GLU A 129 35.42 4.94 17.14
N PHE A 130 36.56 4.37 17.50
CA PHE A 130 36.83 3.94 18.87
C PHE A 130 37.56 5.03 19.65
N ASP A 131 36.96 5.48 20.73
CA ASP A 131 37.59 6.41 21.68
C ASP A 131 37.26 6.02 23.13
N SER A 132 38.30 6.00 23.97
CA SER A 132 38.18 5.87 25.43
C SER A 132 37.34 4.68 25.93
N GLY A 133 37.22 3.61 25.15
CA GLY A 133 36.48 2.39 25.52
C GLY A 133 35.07 2.32 24.94
N GLU A 134 34.67 3.29 24.09
CA GLU A 134 33.40 3.38 23.44
C GLU A 134 33.58 3.30 21.92
N ILE A 135 32.55 2.85 21.19
CA ILE A 135 32.53 2.92 19.72
C ILE A 135 31.33 3.77 19.28
N SER A 136 31.65 4.89 18.62
CA SER A 136 30.66 5.73 17.96
C SER A 136 30.43 5.26 16.53
N LEU A 137 29.20 4.88 16.19
CA LEU A 137 28.77 4.42 14.89
C LEU A 137 27.91 5.48 14.21
N VAL A 138 28.10 5.68 12.90
CA VAL A 138 27.31 6.59 12.05
C VAL A 138 27.13 5.95 10.69
N TRP A 139 25.92 6.07 10.12
CA TRP A 139 25.59 5.58 8.78
C TRP A 139 24.72 6.58 8.00
N SER A 140 24.50 6.32 6.70
CA SER A 140 23.64 7.18 5.88
C SER A 140 22.18 6.99 6.26
N ASN A 141 21.45 8.10 6.32
CA ASN A 141 20.02 8.12 6.56
C ASN A 141 19.29 8.30 5.21
N PHE A 142 19.05 7.22 4.49
CA PHE A 142 18.04 7.20 3.43
C PHE A 142 16.73 6.76 4.07
N VAL A 143 15.75 7.66 4.09
CA VAL A 143 14.45 7.39 4.69
C VAL A 143 13.48 7.12 3.56
N ASP A 144 13.11 5.85 3.38
CA ASP A 144 11.92 5.48 2.61
C ASP A 144 10.67 5.98 3.34
N GLN A 145 9.57 6.21 2.61
CA GLN A 145 8.35 6.78 3.20
C GLN A 145 7.73 5.89 4.27
N ASP A 146 8.00 4.61 4.22
CA ASP A 146 7.53 3.54 5.10
C ASP A 146 8.58 3.05 6.10
N PHE A 147 9.74 3.73 6.17
CA PHE A 147 10.79 3.42 7.15
C PHE A 147 10.27 3.47 8.59
N SER A 148 10.64 2.48 9.40
CA SER A 148 10.27 2.36 10.80
C SER A 148 11.47 2.55 11.75
N TYR A 149 12.51 1.74 11.57
CA TYR A 149 13.70 1.77 12.44
C TYR A 149 14.90 1.07 11.79
N PHE A 150 16.08 1.22 12.41
CA PHE A 150 17.27 0.46 12.08
C PHE A 150 17.51 -0.66 13.08
N ASN A 151 17.92 -1.83 12.60
CA ASN A 151 18.53 -2.87 13.37
C ASN A 151 20.06 -2.73 13.31
N LEU A 152 20.68 -2.66 14.47
CA LEU A 152 22.13 -2.69 14.63
C LEU A 152 22.57 -4.09 15.07
N TYR A 153 23.42 -4.71 14.29
CA TYR A 153 23.99 -6.01 14.60
C TYR A 153 25.43 -5.87 15.06
N ARG A 154 25.80 -6.69 16.02
CA ARG A 154 27.16 -6.84 16.53
C ARG A 154 27.58 -8.29 16.45
N ASN A 155 28.60 -8.59 15.62
CA ASN A 155 29.03 -9.97 15.33
C ASN A 155 27.89 -10.86 14.84
N GLU A 156 27.06 -10.37 13.90
CA GLU A 156 25.91 -11.05 13.29
C GLU A 156 24.71 -11.28 14.25
N GLU A 157 24.78 -10.84 15.50
CA GLU A 157 23.67 -10.89 16.45
C GLU A 157 22.99 -9.52 16.57
N LEU A 158 21.66 -9.50 16.59
CA LEU A 158 20.90 -8.27 16.83
C LEU A 158 21.28 -7.70 18.20
N TYR A 159 21.87 -6.51 18.18
CA TYR A 159 22.38 -5.86 19.38
C TYR A 159 21.47 -4.74 19.89
N SER A 160 20.95 -3.93 18.96
CA SER A 160 20.06 -2.81 19.31
C SER A 160 19.13 -2.46 18.16
N THR A 161 18.04 -1.80 18.47
CA THR A 161 17.11 -1.18 17.51
C THR A 161 17.09 0.30 17.78
N VAL A 162 17.29 1.13 16.73
CA VAL A 162 17.45 2.57 16.85
C VAL A 162 16.67 3.32 15.76
N LEU A 163 16.29 4.57 16.06
CA LEU A 163 15.59 5.45 15.10
C LEU A 163 16.55 6.40 14.38
N ASP A 164 17.65 6.75 15.05
CA ASP A 164 18.66 7.67 14.53
C ASP A 164 19.70 6.92 13.70
N SER A 165 20.33 7.61 12.75
CA SER A 165 21.43 7.09 11.94
C SER A 165 22.79 7.11 12.66
N GLN A 166 22.79 6.99 13.96
CA GLN A 166 23.96 6.95 14.82
C GLN A 166 23.71 6.13 16.10
N TYR A 167 24.77 5.56 16.65
CA TYR A 167 24.73 4.81 17.89
C TYR A 167 26.07 4.87 18.62
N VAL A 168 26.07 4.84 19.94
CA VAL A 168 27.28 4.73 20.75
C VAL A 168 27.23 3.43 21.55
N ASP A 169 28.15 2.49 21.22
CA ASP A 169 28.34 1.28 21.99
C ASP A 169 29.24 1.56 23.19
N LEU A 170 28.66 1.54 24.37
CA LEU A 170 29.33 1.74 25.65
C LEU A 170 29.82 0.41 26.28
N GLU A 171 29.40 -0.73 25.72
CA GLU A 171 29.69 -2.06 26.24
C GLU A 171 30.61 -2.85 25.28
N VAL A 172 31.69 -2.19 24.83
CA VAL A 172 32.64 -2.78 23.89
C VAL A 172 33.35 -3.99 24.52
N PRO A 173 33.16 -5.21 23.97
CA PRO A 173 33.83 -6.38 24.52
C PRO A 173 35.32 -6.38 24.22
N ASN A 174 36.13 -6.92 25.14
CA ASN A 174 37.57 -7.05 24.92
C ASN A 174 37.89 -8.29 24.09
N ILE A 175 37.62 -8.21 22.76
CA ILE A 175 37.86 -9.25 21.78
C ILE A 175 38.73 -8.72 20.63
N PRO A 176 39.46 -9.60 19.89
CA PRO A 176 40.40 -9.17 18.85
C PRO A 176 39.74 -8.48 17.66
N GLU A 177 38.53 -8.86 17.30
CA GLU A 177 37.81 -8.36 16.15
C GLU A 177 36.34 -8.15 16.52
N LEU A 178 35.77 -7.04 16.09
CA LEU A 178 34.38 -6.67 16.33
C LEU A 178 33.77 -6.12 15.03
N PHE A 179 32.66 -6.72 14.63
CA PHE A 179 31.97 -6.35 13.40
C PHE A 179 30.61 -5.75 13.71
N TYR A 180 30.26 -4.68 13.01
CA TYR A 180 28.94 -4.07 13.03
C TYR A 180 28.33 -4.07 11.64
N SER A 181 27.03 -4.31 11.59
CA SER A 181 26.21 -4.06 10.41
C SER A 181 24.88 -3.41 10.80
N VAL A 182 24.27 -2.72 9.85
CA VAL A 182 23.01 -2.00 10.04
C VAL A 182 22.09 -2.33 8.90
N SER A 183 20.86 -2.70 9.22
CA SER A 183 19.75 -2.83 8.26
C SER A 183 18.66 -1.81 8.56
N ALA A 184 17.81 -1.52 7.58
CA ALA A 184 16.62 -0.70 7.74
C ALA A 184 15.38 -1.60 7.73
N VAL A 185 14.40 -1.28 8.56
CA VAL A 185 13.13 -2.01 8.67
C VAL A 185 11.97 -1.04 8.43
N ASP A 186 10.99 -1.45 7.62
CA ASP A 186 9.78 -0.68 7.36
C ASP A 186 8.67 -0.95 8.38
N HIS A 187 7.51 -0.27 8.22
CA HIS A 187 6.34 -0.47 9.08
C HIS A 187 5.68 -1.85 8.91
N ASN A 188 5.96 -2.56 7.80
CA ASN A 188 5.44 -3.89 7.53
C ASN A 188 6.38 -5.02 7.99
N GLY A 189 7.55 -4.65 8.54
CA GLY A 189 8.54 -5.59 9.06
C GLY A 189 9.48 -6.16 8.01
N ASN A 190 9.50 -5.61 6.78
CA ASN A 190 10.51 -5.99 5.79
C ASN A 190 11.84 -5.36 6.16
N GLU A 191 12.88 -6.17 6.20
CA GLU A 191 14.23 -5.78 6.59
C GLU A 191 15.19 -5.82 5.40
N SER A 192 15.98 -4.75 5.24
CA SER A 192 17.01 -4.66 4.20
C SER A 192 18.14 -5.65 4.46
N PRO A 193 18.85 -6.08 3.41
CA PRO A 193 20.04 -6.92 3.54
C PRO A 193 21.13 -6.34 4.42
#